data_59ce57dd457d3ae2ec5a0b13c8dec8f3
#
_entry.id   59ce57dd457d3ae2ec5a0b13c8dec8f3
#
_cell.length_a   1.000
_cell.length_b   1.000
_cell.length_c   1.000
_cell.angle_alpha   90.00
_cell.angle_beta   90.00
_cell.angle_gamma   90.00
#
_symmetry.space_group_name_H-M   'P 1'
#
loop_
_entity.id
_entity.type
_entity.pdbx_description
1 polymer ?
#
loop_
_entity_poly.entity_id
_entity_poly.type
_entity_poly.pdbx_seq_one_letter_code
_entity_poly.pdbx_strand_id
1 'polypeptide(L)'
;MAGKRTKQHHRLPDLRIYDSIESLSLMRKKMIQRDEVKALVCLGGKIKTDKSQEGIREEIKLATEYGIPVFIVGSVGGCSAEVALEYKNNGWKELNEASKELNEAFLEEIDYFKLAQSMLKYIECNYK
;
A
#
# COMPACT_ATOMS: atom_id res chain seq x y z
N MET A 1 -6.00 -11.59 -36.82
CA MET A 1 -6.49 -11.38 -36.55
C MET A 1 -6.68 -11.10 -36.42
N ALA A 2 -6.72 -11.08 -36.34
CA ALA A 2 -7.30 -10.77 -36.08
C ALA A 2 -7.39 -10.49 -35.89
N GLY A 3 -7.22 -10.46 -35.86
CA GLY A 3 -7.64 -10.06 -35.49
C GLY A 3 -7.57 -9.80 -35.19
N LYS A 4 -7.62 -9.84 -35.18
CA LYS A 4 -7.74 -9.57 -34.66
C LYS A 4 -7.60 -9.13 -34.00
N ARG A 5 -7.48 -9.06 -33.74
CA ARG A 5 -7.51 -8.74 -33.11
C ARG A 5 -7.19 -7.85 -32.87
N THR A 6 -7.23 -7.60 -32.94
CA THR A 6 -7.20 -6.93 -32.79
C THR A 6 -6.96 -6.21 -32.48
N LYS A 7 -7.08 -5.88 -32.32
CA LYS A 7 -7.25 -5.39 -31.98
C LYS A 7 -6.97 -4.70 -31.43
N GLN A 8 -6.72 -4.46 -31.18
CA GLN A 8 -6.67 -4.12 -30.67
C GLN A 8 -6.51 -3.57 -30.01
N HIS A 9 -6.01 -2.63 -30.64
CA HIS A 9 -6.76 -2.47 -29.64
C HIS A 9 -6.31 -2.17 -28.20
N HIS A 10 -7.08 -1.74 -27.32
CA HIS A 10 -6.80 -1.45 -25.93
C HIS A 10 -6.66 -2.66 -25.05
N ARG A 11 -5.99 -3.63 -25.52
CA ARG A 11 -5.75 -4.83 -24.77
C ARG A 11 -4.78 -4.60 -23.64
N LEU A 12 -5.07 -5.16 -22.50
CA LEU A 12 -4.09 -5.22 -21.42
C LEU A 12 -2.90 -6.05 -21.85
N PRO A 13 -1.69 -5.76 -21.36
CA PRO A 13 -0.52 -6.58 -21.68
C PRO A 13 -0.80 -8.05 -21.40
N ASP A 14 -0.28 -8.90 -22.24
CA ASP A 14 -0.39 -10.34 -22.05
C ASP A 14 0.49 -10.73 -20.88
N LEU A 15 -0.13 -11.12 -19.78
CA LEU A 15 0.59 -11.46 -18.55
C LEU A 15 1.49 -12.69 -18.68
N ARG A 16 1.31 -13.46 -19.74
CA ARG A 16 2.20 -14.59 -20.01
C ARG A 16 3.56 -14.14 -20.51
N ILE A 17 3.64 -12.97 -21.13
CA ILE A 17 4.88 -12.41 -21.65
C ILE A 17 5.68 -11.74 -20.53
N TYR A 18 4.97 -11.13 -19.59
CA TYR A 18 5.61 -10.43 -18.48
C TYR A 18 5.69 -11.34 -17.28
N ASP A 19 6.83 -11.35 -16.64
CA ASP A 19 6.91 -11.97 -15.33
C ASP A 19 5.86 -11.35 -14.43
N SER A 20 5.11 -12.16 -13.70
CA SER A 20 4.05 -11.66 -12.84
C SER A 20 4.56 -10.65 -11.81
N ILE A 21 5.80 -10.83 -11.33
CA ILE A 21 6.42 -9.91 -10.39
C ILE A 21 6.61 -8.54 -11.04
N GLU A 22 7.16 -8.50 -12.25
CA GLU A 22 7.38 -7.24 -12.97
C GLU A 22 6.06 -6.54 -13.28
N SER A 23 5.05 -7.29 -13.69
CA SER A 23 3.73 -6.74 -14.00
C SER A 23 3.09 -6.11 -12.78
N LEU A 24 3.19 -6.79 -11.63
CA LEU A 24 2.62 -6.29 -10.39
C LEU A 24 3.37 -5.05 -9.90
N SER A 25 4.70 -5.03 -10.03
CA SER A 25 5.50 -3.87 -9.64
C SER A 25 5.14 -2.65 -10.48
N LEU A 26 4.98 -2.82 -11.78
CA LEU A 26 4.57 -1.73 -12.65
C LEU A 26 3.19 -1.21 -12.30
N MET A 27 2.26 -2.12 -12.03
CA MET A 27 0.90 -1.74 -11.64
C MET A 27 0.89 -0.93 -10.35
N ARG A 28 1.64 -1.38 -9.34
CA ARG A 28 1.75 -0.67 -8.06
C ARG A 28 2.32 0.72 -8.26
N LYS A 29 3.37 0.84 -9.05
CA LYS A 29 3.98 2.13 -9.32
C LYS A 29 2.99 3.09 -9.98
N LYS A 30 2.27 2.62 -10.99
CA LYS A 30 1.29 3.45 -11.68
C LYS A 30 0.15 3.87 -10.76
N MET A 31 -0.28 2.98 -9.89
CA MET A 31 -1.34 3.27 -8.93
C MET A 31 -0.90 4.38 -7.96
N ILE A 32 0.29 4.25 -7.41
CA ILE A 32 0.82 5.20 -6.42
C ILE A 32 1.07 6.58 -7.05
N GLN A 33 1.46 6.63 -8.31
CA GLN A 33 1.79 7.87 -9.00
C GLN A 33 0.60 8.74 -9.35
N ARG A 34 -0.62 8.27 -9.16
CA ARG A 34 -1.82 9.04 -9.52
C ARG A 34 -1.97 10.24 -8.58
N ASP A 35 -2.33 11.38 -9.17
CA ASP A 35 -2.44 12.63 -8.42
C ASP A 35 -3.52 12.58 -7.34
N GLU A 36 -4.56 11.76 -7.53
CA GLU A 36 -5.66 11.64 -6.58
C GLU A 36 -5.30 10.86 -5.32
N VAL A 37 -4.18 10.12 -5.34
CA VAL A 37 -3.80 9.28 -4.20
C VAL A 37 -3.27 10.17 -3.08
N LYS A 38 -3.93 10.15 -1.94
CA LYS A 38 -3.59 10.98 -0.78
C LYS A 38 -3.03 10.18 0.39
N ALA A 39 -3.22 8.89 0.37
CA ALA A 39 -2.70 8.01 1.42
C ALA A 39 -2.67 6.58 0.91
N LEU A 40 -1.81 5.76 1.50
CA LEU A 40 -1.79 4.33 1.29
C LEU A 40 -2.19 3.65 2.60
N VAL A 41 -3.16 2.76 2.53
CA VAL A 41 -3.55 1.95 3.69
C VAL A 41 -3.21 0.51 3.40
N CYS A 42 -2.40 -0.09 4.25
CA CYS A 42 -1.96 -1.47 4.09
C CYS A 42 -2.68 -2.36 5.10
N LEU A 43 -3.26 -3.45 4.62
CA LEU A 43 -3.86 -4.43 5.51
C LEU A 43 -3.74 -5.82 4.89
N GLY A 44 -3.54 -6.83 5.73
CA GLY A 44 -3.38 -8.21 5.27
C GLY A 44 -2.08 -8.41 4.51
N GLY A 45 -2.21 -8.97 3.32
CA GLY A 45 -1.06 -9.23 2.46
C GLY A 45 -0.42 -10.56 2.70
N LYS A 46 0.24 -11.07 1.67
CA LYS A 46 0.82 -12.40 1.69
C LYS A 46 2.23 -12.35 2.26
N ILE A 47 2.51 -13.22 3.23
CA ILE A 47 3.86 -13.38 3.77
C ILE A 47 4.62 -14.32 2.84
N LYS A 48 5.82 -13.92 2.42
CA LYS A 48 6.65 -14.72 1.53
C LYS A 48 8.00 -15.01 2.17
N THR A 49 8.62 -16.08 1.71
CA THR A 49 9.96 -16.45 2.17
C THR A 49 10.96 -15.36 1.81
N ASP A 50 10.90 -14.86 0.57
CA ASP A 50 11.72 -13.76 0.14
C ASP A 50 10.96 -12.46 0.42
N LYS A 51 11.38 -11.73 1.43
CA LYS A 51 10.71 -10.50 1.85
C LYS A 51 10.70 -9.43 0.76
N SER A 52 11.67 -9.45 -0.14
CA SER A 52 11.72 -8.47 -1.24
C SER A 52 10.57 -8.67 -2.22
N GLN A 53 9.90 -9.82 -2.18
CA GLN A 53 8.78 -10.11 -3.06
C GLN A 53 7.42 -9.85 -2.40
N GLU A 54 7.40 -9.39 -1.17
CA GLU A 54 6.14 -9.05 -0.50
C GLU A 54 5.61 -7.73 -1.05
N GLY A 55 4.41 -7.80 -1.64
CA GLY A 55 3.82 -6.65 -2.32
C GLY A 55 3.58 -5.46 -1.40
N ILE A 56 3.19 -5.73 -0.15
CA ILE A 56 2.96 -4.67 0.84
C ILE A 56 4.24 -3.86 1.05
N ARG A 57 5.38 -4.51 1.16
CA ARG A 57 6.66 -3.80 1.37
C ARG A 57 7.02 -2.95 0.17
N GLU A 58 6.75 -3.43 -1.03
CA GLU A 58 6.99 -2.65 -2.23
C GLU A 58 6.08 -1.42 -2.28
N GLU A 59 4.81 -1.59 -1.94
CA GLU A 59 3.87 -0.48 -1.92
C GLU A 59 4.28 0.59 -0.92
N ILE A 60 4.73 0.19 0.26
CA ILE A 60 5.21 1.12 1.28
C ILE A 60 6.41 1.90 0.76
N LYS A 61 7.36 1.20 0.16
CA LYS A 61 8.56 1.83 -0.39
C LYS A 61 8.19 2.88 -1.44
N LEU A 62 7.31 2.51 -2.37
CA LEU A 62 6.86 3.43 -3.41
C LEU A 62 6.15 4.64 -2.83
N ALA A 63 5.25 4.42 -1.87
CA ALA A 63 4.51 5.53 -1.26
C ALA A 63 5.46 6.49 -0.54
N THR A 64 6.43 5.96 0.21
CA THR A 64 7.39 6.82 0.90
C THR A 64 8.26 7.59 -0.08
N GLU A 65 8.64 6.98 -1.20
CA GLU A 65 9.40 7.67 -2.23
C GLU A 65 8.62 8.83 -2.86
N TYR A 66 7.31 8.68 -2.97
CA TYR A 66 6.45 9.72 -3.54
C TYR A 66 5.86 10.67 -2.48
N GLY A 67 6.28 10.54 -1.24
CA GLY A 67 5.80 11.43 -0.18
C GLY A 67 4.36 11.21 0.22
N ILE A 68 3.81 10.03 -0.02
CA ILE A 68 2.43 9.68 0.32
C ILE A 68 2.42 9.05 1.71
N PRO A 69 1.59 9.55 2.64
CA PRO A 69 1.54 8.96 3.99
C PRO A 69 1.00 7.55 3.95
N VAL A 70 1.58 6.68 4.77
CA VAL A 70 1.25 5.26 4.83
C VAL A 70 0.69 4.93 6.21
N PHE A 71 -0.44 4.24 6.23
CA PHE A 71 -1.06 3.74 7.46
C PHE A 71 -1.13 2.22 7.38
N ILE A 72 -0.72 1.55 8.43
CA ILE A 72 -0.64 0.09 8.43
C ILE A 72 -1.62 -0.47 9.45
N VAL A 73 -2.59 -1.27 8.96
CA VAL A 73 -3.57 -1.94 9.79
C VAL A 73 -3.03 -3.30 10.18
N GLY A 74 -2.87 -3.54 11.46
CA GLY A 74 -2.30 -4.78 11.97
C GLY A 74 -3.32 -5.83 12.38
N SER A 75 -4.57 -5.42 12.63
CA SER A 75 -5.58 -6.32 13.21
C SER A 75 -6.05 -7.43 12.29
N VAL A 76 -5.82 -7.30 10.98
CA VAL A 76 -6.19 -8.33 10.00
C VAL A 76 -5.14 -9.45 9.90
N GLY A 77 -3.95 -9.20 10.43
CA GLY A 77 -2.85 -10.17 10.30
C GLY A 77 -2.10 -10.02 8.99
N GLY A 78 -1.42 -11.08 8.57
CA GLY A 78 -0.67 -11.11 7.31
C GLY A 78 0.59 -10.26 7.32
N CYS A 79 1.06 -9.94 6.13
CA CYS A 79 2.29 -9.17 5.96
C CYS A 79 2.20 -7.80 6.63
N SER A 80 1.04 -7.15 6.55
CA SER A 80 0.86 -5.83 7.18
C SER A 80 1.05 -5.88 8.68
N ALA A 81 0.58 -6.92 9.35
CA ALA A 81 0.78 -7.08 10.78
C ALA A 81 2.27 -7.23 11.13
N GLU A 82 2.99 -8.00 10.31
CA GLU A 82 4.42 -8.20 10.49
C GLU A 82 5.19 -6.89 10.34
N VAL A 83 4.89 -6.16 9.28
CA VAL A 83 5.52 -4.88 8.99
C VAL A 83 5.18 -3.86 10.08
N ALA A 84 3.93 -3.85 10.54
CA ALA A 84 3.50 -2.94 11.60
C ALA A 84 4.32 -3.13 12.87
N LEU A 85 4.63 -4.38 13.23
CA LEU A 85 5.46 -4.63 14.40
C LEU A 85 6.87 -4.10 14.23
N GLU A 86 7.42 -4.21 13.03
CA GLU A 86 8.75 -3.66 12.73
C GLU A 86 8.77 -2.15 12.95
N TYR A 87 7.76 -1.45 12.43
CA TYR A 87 7.69 0.00 12.59
C TYR A 87 7.36 0.41 14.02
N LYS A 88 6.58 -0.39 14.74
CA LYS A 88 6.31 -0.12 16.15
C LYS A 88 7.60 -0.04 16.95
N ASN A 89 8.56 -0.92 16.63
CA ASN A 89 9.84 -0.95 17.33
C ASN A 89 10.81 0.15 16.87
N ASN A 90 10.69 0.58 15.62
CA ASN A 90 11.63 1.50 15.01
C ASN A 90 11.10 2.92 14.82
N GLY A 91 9.84 3.15 15.16
CA GLY A 91 9.16 4.44 14.98
C GLY A 91 8.41 4.53 13.68
N TRP A 92 7.57 5.54 13.58
CA TRP A 92 6.59 5.66 12.48
C TRP A 92 6.90 6.80 11.52
N LYS A 93 7.96 7.55 11.77
CA LYS A 93 8.22 8.81 11.06
C LYS A 93 8.39 8.65 9.55
N GLU A 94 8.91 7.51 9.12
CA GLU A 94 9.09 7.26 7.70
C GLU A 94 7.77 7.08 6.96
N LEU A 95 6.71 6.72 7.68
CA LEU A 95 5.43 6.38 7.09
C LEU A 95 4.48 7.56 7.05
N ASN A 96 4.40 8.31 8.14
CA ASN A 96 3.48 9.43 8.26
C ASN A 96 3.92 10.32 9.43
N GLU A 97 3.22 11.44 9.58
CA GLU A 97 3.52 12.38 10.67
C GLU A 97 2.51 12.30 11.80
N ALA A 98 1.72 11.23 11.81
CA ALA A 98 0.72 11.04 12.86
C ALA A 98 1.39 10.68 14.18
N SER A 99 0.62 10.83 15.26
CA SER A 99 1.12 10.49 16.58
C SER A 99 1.37 8.99 16.72
N LYS A 100 2.21 8.64 17.67
CA LYS A 100 2.44 7.25 18.02
C LYS A 100 1.12 6.57 18.41
N GLU A 101 0.28 7.28 19.16
CA GLU A 101 -1.01 6.74 19.62
C GLU A 101 -1.92 6.39 18.43
N LEU A 102 -1.97 7.25 17.42
CA LEU A 102 -2.79 6.97 16.24
C LEU A 102 -2.25 5.77 15.47
N ASN A 103 -0.95 5.71 15.26
CA ASN A 103 -0.36 4.57 14.56
C ASN A 103 -0.56 3.26 15.31
N GLU A 104 -0.44 3.29 16.63
CA GLU A 104 -0.67 2.08 17.44
C GLU A 104 -2.14 1.68 17.44
N ALA A 105 -3.05 2.63 17.36
CA ALA A 105 -4.47 2.31 17.21
C ALA A 105 -4.73 1.52 15.93
N PHE A 106 -4.04 1.83 14.84
CA PHE A 106 -4.17 1.09 13.59
C PHE A 106 -3.70 -0.36 13.71
N LEU A 107 -2.84 -0.67 14.67
CA LEU A 107 -2.39 -2.04 14.88
C LEU A 107 -3.47 -2.93 15.48
N GLU A 108 -4.33 -2.38 16.31
CA GLU A 108 -5.22 -3.19 17.18
C GLU A 108 -6.70 -2.98 16.92
N GLU A 109 -7.07 -1.82 16.39
CA GLU A 109 -8.48 -1.49 16.23
C GLU A 109 -9.12 -2.35 15.14
N ILE A 110 -10.26 -2.93 15.45
CA ILE A 110 -11.03 -3.73 14.52
C ILE A 110 -12.22 -2.97 13.93
N ASP A 111 -12.50 -1.78 14.42
CA ASP A 111 -13.52 -0.90 13.86
C ASP A 111 -12.90 -0.07 12.74
N TYR A 112 -12.97 -0.59 11.54
CA TYR A 112 -12.32 0.04 10.37
C TYR A 112 -12.96 1.36 9.98
N PHE A 113 -14.22 1.53 10.30
CA PHE A 113 -14.88 2.82 10.07
C PHE A 113 -14.24 3.90 10.94
N LYS A 114 -14.00 3.59 12.20
CA LYS A 114 -13.34 4.49 13.13
C LYS A 114 -11.93 4.83 12.67
N LEU A 115 -11.17 3.84 12.19
CA LEU A 115 -9.84 4.06 11.65
C LEU A 115 -9.89 4.98 10.42
N ALA A 116 -10.84 4.74 9.53
CA ALA A 116 -10.99 5.55 8.32
C ALA A 116 -11.30 7.00 8.68
N GLN A 117 -12.17 7.23 9.66
CA GLN A 117 -12.47 8.59 10.10
C GLN A 117 -11.24 9.28 10.68
N SER A 118 -10.46 8.58 11.49
CA SER A 118 -9.24 9.12 12.08
C SER A 118 -8.22 9.47 11.02
N MET A 119 -8.08 8.62 10.02
CA MET A 119 -7.15 8.84 8.91
C MET A 119 -7.56 10.05 8.08
N LEU A 120 -8.85 10.15 7.74
CA LEU A 120 -9.35 11.27 6.95
C LEU A 120 -9.15 12.59 7.66
N LYS A 121 -9.41 12.61 8.96
CA LYS A 121 -9.19 13.80 9.78
C LYS A 121 -7.73 14.21 9.77
N TYR A 122 -6.83 13.24 9.91
CA TYR A 122 -5.40 13.50 9.88
C TYR A 122 -4.98 14.10 8.54
N ILE A 123 -5.46 13.53 7.45
CA ILE A 123 -5.12 14.00 6.10
C ILE A 123 -5.64 15.42 5.87
N GLU A 124 -6.86 15.71 6.28
CA GLU A 124 -7.42 17.05 6.16
C GLU A 124 -6.60 18.11 6.90
N CYS A 125 -6.04 17.74 8.05
CA CYS A 125 -5.26 18.67 8.86
C CYS A 125 -3.83 18.87 8.38
N ASN A 126 -3.23 17.86 7.76
CA ASN A 126 -1.80 17.84 7.48
C ASN A 126 -1.43 17.82 6.00
N TYR A 127 -2.34 17.42 5.12
CA TYR A 127 -2.05 17.30 3.69
C TYR A 127 -3.17 17.98 2.90
N LYS A 128 -3.02 19.25 2.65
CA LYS A 128 -4.01 20.00 1.87
C LYS A 128 -3.61 20.21 0.40
#